data_a88693a117cba188957a673c1f37bbf6
#
_entry.id   a88693a117cba188957a673c1f37bbf6
#
_cell.length_a   1.000
_cell.length_b   1.000
_cell.length_c   1.000
_cell.angle_alpha   90.00
_cell.angle_beta   90.00
_cell.angle_gamma   90.00
#
_symmetry.space_group_name_H-M   'P 1'
#
loop_
_entity.id
_entity.type
_entity.pdbx_description
1 polymer ?
#
loop_
_entity_poly.entity_id
_entity_poly.type
_entity_poly.pdbx_seq_one_letter_code
_entity_poly.pdbx_strand_id
1 'polypeptide(L)'
;MGMSEVLRSIKSAEEAAEKRLTEAHEEATKIVSDARRKSSETVQNAADETVTMTQKILDSAREDAQKEADQVKAAGAKEVANIEKSSISNQDSAVEIVVNALASE
;
A
#
# COMPACT_ATOMS: atom_id res chain seq x y z
N MET A 1 66.57 9.24 -35.87
CA MET A 1 65.20 9.00 -36.24
C MET A 1 64.85 9.70 -37.53
N GLY A 2 64.36 8.97 -38.52
CA GLY A 2 63.92 9.54 -39.76
C GLY A 2 62.56 10.19 -39.65
N MET A 3 62.24 11.06 -40.57
CA MET A 3 60.96 11.76 -40.68
C MET A 3 59.78 10.82 -40.79
N SER A 4 59.95 9.66 -41.50
CA SER A 4 58.96 8.60 -41.64
C SER A 4 58.58 7.95 -40.30
N GLU A 5 59.50 7.75 -39.39
CA GLU A 5 59.23 7.21 -38.07
C GLU A 5 58.51 8.18 -37.16
N VAL A 6 58.81 9.45 -37.26
CA VAL A 6 58.12 10.53 -36.54
C VAL A 6 56.67 10.62 -37.02
N LEU A 7 56.44 10.62 -38.32
CA LEU A 7 55.09 10.60 -38.89
C LEU A 7 54.27 9.39 -38.50
N ARG A 8 54.86 8.21 -38.44
CA ARG A 8 54.22 7.00 -37.94
C ARG A 8 53.81 7.13 -36.48
N SER A 9 54.70 7.65 -35.66
CA SER A 9 54.45 7.87 -34.23
C SER A 9 53.28 8.82 -34.04
N ILE A 10 53.24 9.92 -34.79
CA ILE A 10 52.14 10.91 -34.75
C ILE A 10 50.86 10.25 -35.18
N LYS A 11 50.82 9.53 -36.28
CA LYS A 11 49.64 8.84 -36.77
C LYS A 11 49.13 7.79 -35.78
N SER A 12 50.03 7.01 -35.19
CA SER A 12 49.68 6.02 -34.18
C SER A 12 49.09 6.70 -32.93
N ALA A 13 49.65 7.81 -32.50
CA ALA A 13 49.09 8.58 -31.38
C ALA A 13 47.72 9.16 -31.68
N GLU A 14 47.50 9.69 -32.90
CA GLU A 14 46.21 10.19 -33.34
C GLU A 14 45.15 9.07 -33.38
N GLU A 15 45.49 7.93 -33.92
CA GLU A 15 44.61 6.76 -33.97
C GLU A 15 44.22 6.26 -32.56
N ALA A 16 45.20 6.23 -31.65
CA ALA A 16 44.99 5.86 -30.27
C ALA A 16 44.08 6.89 -29.54
N ALA A 17 44.31 8.14 -29.77
CA ALA A 17 43.51 9.23 -29.19
C ALA A 17 42.06 9.18 -29.70
N GLU A 18 41.88 8.97 -31.01
CA GLU A 18 40.56 8.83 -31.65
C GLU A 18 39.79 7.63 -31.13
N LYS A 19 40.50 6.51 -30.99
CA LYS A 19 39.91 5.29 -30.38
C LYS A 19 39.47 5.55 -28.94
N ARG A 20 40.29 6.19 -28.13
CA ARG A 20 39.93 6.52 -26.76
C ARG A 20 38.72 7.45 -26.68
N LEU A 21 38.67 8.42 -27.59
CA LEU A 21 37.55 9.34 -27.68
C LEU A 21 36.24 8.62 -28.04
N THR A 22 36.29 7.72 -29.01
CA THR A 22 35.15 6.90 -29.40
C THR A 22 34.68 6.01 -28.25
N GLU A 23 35.61 5.31 -27.59
CA GLU A 23 35.30 4.48 -26.42
C GLU A 23 34.67 5.29 -25.28
N ALA A 24 35.19 6.49 -25.03
CA ALA A 24 34.65 7.39 -24.02
C ALA A 24 33.22 7.84 -24.34
N HIS A 25 32.94 8.15 -25.60
CA HIS A 25 31.58 8.50 -26.05
C HIS A 25 30.62 7.32 -25.92
N GLU A 26 31.05 6.13 -26.30
CA GLU A 26 30.23 4.90 -26.16
C GLU A 26 29.94 4.61 -24.69
N GLU A 27 30.95 4.73 -23.83
CA GLU A 27 30.79 4.53 -22.40
C GLU A 27 29.86 5.58 -21.78
N ALA A 28 30.03 6.84 -22.13
CA ALA A 28 29.15 7.91 -21.69
C ALA A 28 27.68 7.67 -22.10
N THR A 29 27.47 7.27 -23.34
CA THR A 29 26.14 6.92 -23.86
C THR A 29 25.53 5.76 -23.08
N LYS A 30 26.32 4.72 -22.79
CA LYS A 30 25.90 3.58 -22.00
C LYS A 30 25.53 3.97 -20.57
N ILE A 31 26.34 4.79 -19.93
CA ILE A 31 26.09 5.28 -18.57
C ILE A 31 24.76 6.04 -18.52
N VAL A 32 24.54 6.95 -19.45
CA VAL A 32 23.28 7.72 -19.52
C VAL A 32 22.09 6.81 -19.79
N SER A 33 22.23 5.89 -20.73
CA SER A 33 21.16 4.92 -21.06
C SER A 33 20.81 4.04 -19.86
N ASP A 34 21.82 3.49 -19.18
CA ASP A 34 21.63 2.66 -17.98
C ASP A 34 21.00 3.46 -16.84
N ALA A 35 21.43 4.70 -16.64
CA ALA A 35 20.86 5.59 -15.62
C ALA A 35 19.38 5.89 -15.89
N ARG A 36 19.01 6.16 -17.13
CA ARG A 36 17.62 6.38 -17.53
C ARG A 36 16.77 5.14 -17.34
N ARG A 37 17.29 3.97 -17.71
CA ARG A 37 16.61 2.69 -17.50
C ARG A 37 16.37 2.44 -16.01
N LYS A 38 17.39 2.58 -15.19
CA LYS A 38 17.29 2.42 -13.72
C LYS A 38 16.30 3.40 -13.11
N SER A 39 16.32 4.65 -13.56
CA SER A 39 15.38 5.67 -13.10
C SER A 39 13.94 5.29 -13.45
N SER A 40 13.71 4.83 -14.68
CA SER A 40 12.40 4.38 -15.13
C SER A 40 11.92 3.15 -14.33
N GLU A 41 12.79 2.18 -14.10
CA GLU A 41 12.49 1.00 -13.28
C GLU A 41 12.16 1.39 -11.83
N THR A 42 12.92 2.32 -11.27
CA THR A 42 12.69 2.81 -9.90
C THR A 42 11.33 3.48 -9.77
N VAL A 43 10.96 4.32 -10.72
CA VAL A 43 9.66 4.99 -10.75
C VAL A 43 8.53 3.98 -10.91
N GLN A 44 8.69 3.01 -11.80
CA GLN A 44 7.69 1.97 -12.02
C GLN A 44 7.52 1.08 -10.78
N ASN A 45 8.61 0.67 -10.16
CA ASN A 45 8.58 -0.13 -8.93
C ASN A 45 7.91 0.65 -7.78
N ALA A 46 8.22 1.93 -7.65
CA ALA A 46 7.59 2.77 -6.63
C ALA A 46 6.07 2.92 -6.88
N ALA A 47 5.66 3.06 -8.13
CA ALA A 47 4.24 3.09 -8.49
C ALA A 47 3.54 1.78 -8.15
N ASP A 48 4.16 0.64 -8.47
CA ASP A 48 3.62 -0.69 -8.18
C ASP A 48 3.53 -0.94 -6.66
N GLU A 49 4.55 -0.59 -5.93
CA GLU A 49 4.57 -0.67 -4.46
C GLU A 49 3.49 0.20 -3.84
N THR A 50 3.28 1.40 -4.37
CA THR A 50 2.24 2.32 -3.90
C THR A 50 0.85 1.72 -4.07
N VAL A 51 0.58 1.09 -5.22
CA VAL A 51 -0.70 0.39 -5.48
C VAL A 51 -0.89 -0.75 -4.48
N THR A 52 0.13 -1.57 -4.28
CA THR A 52 0.07 -2.70 -3.33
C THR A 52 -0.14 -2.23 -1.89
N MET A 53 0.59 -1.20 -1.46
CA MET A 53 0.44 -0.62 -0.12
C MET A 53 -0.94 -0.01 0.08
N THR A 54 -1.43 0.71 -0.90
CA THR A 54 -2.76 1.34 -0.86
C THR A 54 -3.84 0.27 -0.72
N GLN A 55 -3.77 -0.79 -1.51
CA GLN A 55 -4.71 -1.90 -1.43
C GLN A 55 -4.68 -2.56 -0.05
N LYS A 56 -3.49 -2.81 0.48
CA LYS A 56 -3.30 -3.40 1.80
C LYS A 56 -3.88 -2.51 2.91
N ILE A 57 -3.65 -1.20 2.84
CA ILE A 57 -4.20 -0.24 3.81
C ILE A 57 -5.74 -0.22 3.74
N LEU A 58 -6.29 -0.20 2.54
CA LEU A 58 -7.76 -0.23 2.34
C LEU A 58 -8.37 -1.52 2.86
N ASP A 59 -7.77 -2.65 2.56
CA ASP A 59 -8.26 -3.97 3.03
C ASP A 59 -8.20 -4.05 4.56
N SER A 60 -7.12 -3.60 5.16
CA SER A 60 -6.96 -3.54 6.62
C SER A 60 -8.00 -2.60 7.27
N ALA A 61 -8.22 -1.43 6.68
CA ALA A 61 -9.23 -0.49 7.18
C ALA A 61 -10.65 -1.06 7.08
N ARG A 62 -10.97 -1.75 6.00
CA ARG A 62 -12.27 -2.43 5.82
C ARG A 62 -12.45 -3.55 6.83
N GLU A 63 -11.41 -4.34 7.06
CA GLU A 63 -11.45 -5.41 8.06
C GLU A 63 -11.67 -4.85 9.47
N ASP A 64 -10.95 -3.81 9.84
CA ASP A 64 -11.11 -3.14 11.14
C ASP A 64 -12.51 -2.54 11.29
N ALA A 65 -13.01 -1.87 10.26
CA ALA A 65 -14.36 -1.31 10.25
C ALA A 65 -15.43 -2.41 10.36
N GLN A 66 -15.23 -3.56 9.71
CA GLN A 66 -16.14 -4.68 9.81
C GLN A 66 -16.16 -5.28 11.21
N LYS A 67 -15.01 -5.43 11.83
CA LYS A 67 -14.90 -5.89 13.23
C LYS A 67 -15.63 -4.94 14.18
N GLU A 68 -15.43 -3.64 14.02
CA GLU A 68 -16.09 -2.64 14.83
C GLU A 68 -17.62 -2.67 14.64
N ALA A 69 -18.07 -2.77 13.40
CA ALA A 69 -19.49 -2.90 13.08
C ALA A 69 -20.09 -4.17 13.69
N ASP A 70 -19.38 -5.29 13.63
CA ASP A 70 -19.82 -6.56 14.22
C ASP A 70 -19.92 -6.48 15.74
N GLN A 71 -18.99 -5.79 16.38
CA GLN A 71 -19.02 -5.54 17.84
C GLN A 71 -20.22 -4.68 18.23
N VAL A 72 -20.51 -3.63 17.47
CA VAL A 72 -21.66 -2.75 17.71
C VAL A 72 -22.97 -3.55 17.54
N LYS A 73 -23.07 -4.35 16.50
CA LYS A 73 -24.24 -5.21 16.27
C LYS A 73 -24.44 -6.23 17.40
N ALA A 74 -23.37 -6.86 17.85
CA ALA A 74 -23.43 -7.83 18.94
C ALA A 74 -23.85 -7.17 20.25
N ALA A 75 -23.30 -6.00 20.55
CA ALA A 75 -23.67 -5.22 21.75
C ALA A 75 -25.14 -4.76 21.67
N GLY A 76 -25.57 -4.29 20.52
CA GLY A 76 -26.97 -3.90 20.28
C GLY A 76 -27.95 -5.08 20.41
N ALA A 77 -27.61 -6.22 19.86
CA ALA A 77 -28.42 -7.45 20.00
C ALA A 77 -28.57 -7.86 21.46
N LYS A 78 -27.49 -7.75 22.23
CA LYS A 78 -27.50 -8.05 23.66
C LYS A 78 -28.40 -7.08 24.44
N GLU A 79 -28.33 -5.78 24.14
CA GLU A 79 -29.20 -4.77 24.74
C GLU A 79 -30.67 -5.03 24.41
N VAL A 80 -30.97 -5.34 23.16
CA VAL A 80 -32.34 -5.67 22.70
C VAL A 80 -32.86 -6.90 23.46
N ALA A 81 -32.05 -7.94 23.58
CA ALA A 81 -32.41 -9.13 24.33
C ALA A 81 -32.69 -8.83 25.82
N ASN A 82 -31.90 -7.95 26.43
CA ASN A 82 -32.10 -7.53 27.81
C ASN A 82 -33.41 -6.72 27.98
N ILE A 83 -33.72 -5.86 27.04
CA ILE A 83 -34.95 -5.05 27.04
C ILE A 83 -36.17 -5.98 26.87
N GLU A 84 -36.11 -6.93 25.96
CA GLU A 84 -37.20 -7.93 25.77
C GLU A 84 -37.41 -8.73 27.03
N LYS A 85 -36.37 -9.21 27.67
CA LYS A 85 -36.44 -9.97 28.94
C LYS A 85 -37.05 -9.11 30.06
N SER A 86 -36.59 -7.89 30.20
CA SER A 86 -37.15 -6.94 31.19
C SER A 86 -38.63 -6.63 30.91
N SER A 87 -38.98 -6.46 29.67
CA SER A 87 -40.33 -6.18 29.22
C SER A 87 -41.31 -7.31 29.60
N ILE A 88 -40.92 -8.57 29.37
CA ILE A 88 -41.70 -9.73 29.72
C ILE A 88 -41.90 -9.79 31.25
N SER A 89 -40.85 -9.63 32.01
CA SER A 89 -40.89 -9.58 33.47
C SER A 89 -41.81 -8.47 33.99
N ASN A 90 -41.67 -7.27 33.41
CA ASN A 90 -42.51 -6.12 33.78
C ASN A 90 -43.97 -6.32 33.39
N GLN A 91 -44.24 -6.96 32.28
CA GLN A 91 -45.60 -7.32 31.84
C GLN A 91 -46.25 -8.27 32.83
N ASP A 92 -45.55 -9.31 33.25
CA ASP A 92 -46.04 -10.29 34.22
C ASP A 92 -46.32 -9.62 35.57
N SER A 93 -45.44 -8.74 36.03
CA SER A 93 -45.62 -7.97 37.26
C SER A 93 -46.83 -7.04 37.18
N ALA A 94 -47.01 -6.35 36.05
CA ALA A 94 -48.14 -5.47 35.83
C ALA A 94 -49.49 -6.23 35.82
N VAL A 95 -49.53 -7.38 35.15
CA VAL A 95 -50.67 -8.26 35.14
C VAL A 95 -51.03 -8.72 36.55
N GLU A 96 -50.04 -9.17 37.30
CA GLU A 96 -50.23 -9.61 38.69
C GLU A 96 -50.80 -8.49 39.57
N ILE A 97 -50.28 -7.27 39.46
CA ILE A 97 -50.78 -6.12 40.21
C ILE A 97 -52.24 -5.86 39.88
N VAL A 98 -52.63 -5.88 38.64
CA VAL A 98 -54.04 -5.68 38.21
C VAL A 98 -54.93 -6.81 38.71
N VAL A 99 -54.51 -8.04 38.60
CA VAL A 99 -55.26 -9.19 39.08
C VAL A 99 -55.48 -9.13 40.59
N ASN A 100 -54.43 -8.83 41.34
CA ASN A 100 -54.51 -8.70 42.77
C ASN A 100 -55.41 -7.51 43.23
N ALA A 101 -55.37 -6.40 42.52
CA ALA A 101 -56.24 -5.28 42.77
C ALA A 101 -57.72 -5.62 42.57
N LEU A 102 -58.00 -6.35 41.51
CA LEU A 102 -59.37 -6.83 41.20
C LEU A 102 -59.84 -7.87 42.20
N ALA A 103 -58.97 -8.73 42.66
CA ALA A 103 -59.32 -9.81 43.60
C ALA A 103 -59.56 -9.28 45.03
N SER A 104 -59.01 -8.15 45.39
CA SER A 104 -59.15 -7.54 46.71
C SER A 104 -60.38 -6.66 46.88
N GLU A 105 -61.12 -6.44 45.82
CA GLU A 105 -62.43 -5.81 45.85
C GLU A 105 -63.51 -6.89 46.09
#